data_a5375dbc673aaa3fd783eb1dc0587ecc
#
_entry.id   a5375dbc673aaa3fd783eb1dc0587ecc
#
_cell.length_a   1.000
_cell.length_b   1.000
_cell.length_c   1.000
_cell.angle_alpha   90.00
_cell.angle_beta   90.00
_cell.angle_gamma   90.00
#
_symmetry.space_group_name_H-M   'P 1'
#
loop_
_entity.id
_entity.type
_entity.pdbx_description
1 polymer ?
#
loop_
_entity_poly.entity_id
_entity_poly.type
_entity_poly.pdbx_seq_one_letter_code
_entity_poly.pdbx_strand_id
1 'polypeptide(L)'
;VIKPTAEGLANMGEFVRNMHTESGLINEFEDGVELAEAESIVLEYVKRFVPEARTAPLAGNTIGTDRMFINRYMPALDSHLHYRNIDVSSVKELSRRWYPRVYFNMPKKDGGHRALADILESIKELQYYRKTVFVELPGPSSEAAKAAAESLSAD
;
A
#
# COMPACT_ATOMS: atom_id res chain seq x y z
N VAL A 1 15.74 8.28 0.61
CA VAL A 1 15.37 8.73 -0.75
C VAL A 1 16.20 7.93 -1.76
N ILE A 2 15.61 7.58 -2.90
CA ILE A 2 16.31 6.94 -4.02
C ILE A 2 16.77 8.06 -4.96
N LYS A 3 18.05 8.00 -5.36
CA LYS A 3 18.61 8.96 -6.28
C LYS A 3 17.96 8.83 -7.67
N PRO A 4 17.36 9.90 -8.21
CA PRO A 4 16.78 9.85 -9.53
C PRO A 4 17.84 9.77 -10.62
N THR A 5 17.54 9.08 -11.73
CA THR A 5 18.41 9.09 -12.90
C THR A 5 18.35 10.46 -13.62
N ALA A 6 19.39 10.79 -14.40
CA ALA A 6 19.39 11.99 -15.22
C ALA A 6 18.20 12.03 -16.19
N GLU A 7 17.84 10.89 -16.76
CA GLU A 7 16.66 10.74 -17.62
C GLU A 7 15.36 11.00 -16.85
N GLY A 8 15.21 10.46 -15.62
CA GLY A 8 14.05 10.70 -14.77
C GLY A 8 13.87 12.17 -14.42
N LEU A 9 14.99 12.88 -14.14
CA LEU A 9 14.97 14.32 -13.88
C LEU A 9 14.59 15.12 -15.13
N ALA A 10 15.11 14.74 -16.31
CA ALA A 10 14.80 15.41 -17.58
C ALA A 10 13.33 15.23 -17.98
N ASN A 11 12.74 14.07 -17.69
CA ASN A 11 11.34 13.74 -18.01
C ASN A 11 10.36 14.19 -16.93
N MET A 12 10.82 14.80 -15.84
CA MET A 12 9.96 15.27 -14.76
C MET A 12 9.11 16.46 -15.21
N GLY A 13 7.79 16.25 -15.31
CA GLY A 13 6.84 17.31 -15.67
C GLY A 13 6.76 18.40 -14.59
N GLU A 14 6.29 19.58 -14.98
CA GLU A 14 6.23 20.78 -14.11
C GLU A 14 5.39 20.52 -12.84
N PHE A 15 4.24 19.87 -12.96
CA PHE A 15 3.40 19.54 -11.80
C PHE A 15 4.15 18.70 -10.77
N VAL A 16 4.85 17.65 -11.20
CA VAL A 16 5.62 16.76 -10.32
C VAL A 16 6.80 17.51 -9.69
N ARG A 17 7.47 18.34 -10.47
CA ARG A 17 8.58 19.17 -9.98
C ARG A 17 8.12 20.13 -8.88
N ASN A 18 7.00 20.82 -9.09
CA ASN A 18 6.44 21.74 -8.10
C ASN A 18 6.05 20.99 -6.81
N MET A 19 5.36 19.87 -6.91
CA MET A 19 4.99 19.01 -5.77
C MET A 19 6.22 18.57 -4.97
N HIS A 20 7.29 18.12 -5.64
CA HIS A 20 8.52 17.70 -4.97
C HIS A 20 9.32 18.87 -4.40
N THR A 21 9.21 20.06 -4.99
CA THR A 21 9.80 21.29 -4.44
C THR A 21 9.09 21.69 -3.16
N GLU A 22 7.76 21.72 -3.17
CA GLU A 22 6.93 22.06 -2.00
C GLU A 22 7.12 21.08 -0.85
N SER A 23 7.23 19.78 -1.14
CA SER A 23 7.50 18.74 -0.12
C SER A 23 8.95 18.70 0.34
N GLY A 24 9.86 19.45 -0.27
CA GLY A 24 11.29 19.45 0.01
C GLY A 24 12.06 18.24 -0.54
N LEU A 25 11.39 17.30 -1.21
CA LEU A 25 12.01 16.06 -1.68
C LEU A 25 13.14 16.29 -2.69
N ILE A 26 13.02 17.32 -3.54
CA ILE A 26 14.06 17.66 -4.54
C ILE A 26 15.42 17.90 -3.88
N ASN A 27 15.45 18.54 -2.72
CA ASN A 27 16.69 18.86 -2.01
C ASN A 27 17.40 17.62 -1.46
N GLU A 28 16.69 16.50 -1.36
CA GLU A 28 17.22 15.22 -0.86
C GLU A 28 17.74 14.29 -1.98
N PHE A 29 17.58 14.66 -3.25
CA PHE A 29 17.92 13.80 -4.37
C PHE A 29 19.43 13.53 -4.49
N GLU A 30 20.27 14.52 -4.20
CA GLU A 30 21.72 14.38 -4.29
C GLU A 30 22.28 13.41 -3.24
N ASP A 31 21.70 13.43 -2.05
CA ASP A 31 22.04 12.56 -0.92
C ASP A 31 21.31 11.19 -0.97
N GLY A 32 20.51 10.97 -1.99
CA GLY A 32 19.78 9.73 -2.19
C GLY A 32 20.71 8.55 -2.49
N VAL A 33 20.27 7.34 -2.10
CA VAL A 33 20.99 6.11 -2.40
C VAL A 33 20.64 5.59 -3.80
N GLU A 34 21.55 4.83 -4.39
CA GLU A 34 21.29 4.15 -5.66
C GLU A 34 20.17 3.11 -5.51
N LEU A 35 19.44 2.85 -6.58
CA LEU A 35 18.28 1.96 -6.57
C LEU A 35 18.59 0.55 -6.05
N ALA A 36 19.72 -0.04 -6.46
CA ALA A 36 20.12 -1.37 -6.01
C ALA A 36 20.46 -1.41 -4.51
N GLU A 37 21.04 -0.33 -4.00
CA GLU A 37 21.30 -0.17 -2.57
C GLU A 37 19.99 -0.01 -1.79
N ALA A 38 19.07 0.79 -2.32
CA ALA A 38 17.72 0.95 -1.74
C ALA A 38 16.97 -0.39 -1.65
N GLU A 39 17.03 -1.21 -2.69
CA GLU A 39 16.46 -2.56 -2.67
C GLU A 39 17.05 -3.41 -1.55
N SER A 40 18.37 -3.43 -1.43
CA SER A 40 19.07 -4.20 -0.39
C SER A 40 18.67 -3.75 1.00
N ILE A 41 18.64 -2.45 1.27
CA ILE A 41 18.25 -1.86 2.56
C ILE A 41 16.82 -2.25 2.91
N VAL A 42 15.88 -2.10 1.96
CA VAL A 42 14.47 -2.42 2.20
C VAL A 42 14.27 -3.92 2.39
N LEU A 43 14.92 -4.75 1.59
CA LEU A 43 14.83 -6.20 1.72
C LEU A 43 15.35 -6.69 3.08
N GLU A 44 16.50 -6.18 3.51
CA GLU A 44 17.05 -6.50 4.84
C GLU A 44 16.13 -6.03 5.98
N TYR A 45 15.52 -4.86 5.83
CA TYR A 45 14.51 -4.38 6.78
C TYR A 45 13.30 -5.32 6.84
N VAL A 46 12.77 -5.73 5.68
CA VAL A 46 11.61 -6.65 5.63
C VAL A 46 11.96 -8.00 6.27
N LYS A 47 13.13 -8.56 5.98
CA LYS A 47 13.58 -9.86 6.54
C LYS A 47 13.69 -9.87 8.07
N ARG A 48 13.93 -8.73 8.71
CA ARG A 48 13.96 -8.64 10.18
C ARG A 48 12.61 -8.98 10.80
N PHE A 49 11.50 -8.66 10.13
CA PHE A 49 10.13 -8.89 10.62
C PHE A 49 9.47 -10.10 9.96
N VAL A 50 9.86 -10.41 8.75
CA VAL A 50 9.34 -11.51 7.95
C VAL A 50 10.51 -12.25 7.31
N PRO A 51 11.22 -13.10 8.08
CA PRO A 51 12.39 -13.82 7.59
C PRO A 51 12.07 -14.84 6.49
N GLU A 52 10.87 -15.41 6.52
CA GLU A 52 10.43 -16.41 5.55
C GLU A 52 9.84 -15.73 4.31
N ALA A 53 10.43 -16.04 3.13
CA ALA A 53 9.96 -15.51 1.87
C ALA A 53 8.55 -15.98 1.52
N ARG A 54 7.80 -15.16 0.77
CA ARG A 54 6.46 -15.44 0.26
C ARG A 54 5.36 -15.60 1.31
N THR A 55 5.56 -15.08 2.50
CA THR A 55 4.57 -15.12 3.58
C THR A 55 3.79 -13.82 3.75
N ALA A 56 4.45 -12.67 3.68
CA ALA A 56 3.80 -11.37 3.86
C ALA A 56 3.38 -10.72 2.53
N PRO A 57 2.09 -10.39 2.36
CA PRO A 57 1.62 -9.61 1.21
C PRO A 57 2.05 -8.15 1.32
N LEU A 58 2.27 -7.51 0.17
CA LEU A 58 2.40 -6.06 0.09
C LEU A 58 1.03 -5.41 0.36
N ALA A 59 1.01 -4.36 1.19
CA ALA A 59 -0.23 -3.70 1.59
C ALA A 59 -0.14 -2.18 1.44
N GLY A 60 -1.24 -1.54 1.03
CA GLY A 60 -1.33 -0.08 0.89
C GLY A 60 -2.52 0.35 0.05
N ASN A 61 -2.63 1.65 -0.19
CA ASN A 61 -3.62 2.21 -1.11
C ASN A 61 -3.13 2.12 -2.56
N THR A 62 -3.97 1.58 -3.45
CA THR A 62 -3.65 1.38 -4.87
C THR A 62 -2.34 0.61 -5.06
N ILE A 63 -2.09 -0.29 -4.16
CA ILE A 63 -0.80 -0.99 -3.98
C ILE A 63 -0.34 -1.78 -5.21
N GLY A 64 -1.23 -2.04 -6.14
CA GLY A 64 -0.89 -2.64 -7.42
C GLY A 64 0.09 -1.79 -8.25
N THR A 65 0.02 -0.47 -8.14
CA THR A 65 0.95 0.45 -8.78
C THR A 65 2.36 0.32 -8.19
N ASP A 66 2.47 0.35 -6.87
CA ASP A 66 3.75 0.14 -6.19
C ASP A 66 4.34 -1.24 -6.53
N ARG A 67 3.47 -2.27 -6.57
CA ARG A 67 3.89 -3.63 -6.95
C ARG A 67 4.50 -3.69 -8.34
N MET A 68 3.96 -2.95 -9.32
CA MET A 68 4.54 -2.91 -10.67
C MET A 68 5.95 -2.33 -10.65
N PHE A 69 6.19 -1.25 -9.89
CA PHE A 69 7.51 -0.65 -9.77
C PHE A 69 8.48 -1.58 -9.03
N ILE A 70 8.06 -2.19 -7.92
CA ILE A 70 8.88 -3.15 -7.16
C ILE A 70 9.25 -4.33 -8.04
N ASN A 71 8.32 -4.92 -8.77
CA ASN A 71 8.57 -6.06 -9.66
C ASN A 71 9.60 -5.71 -10.74
N ARG A 72 9.51 -4.50 -11.31
CA ARG A 72 10.42 -4.07 -12.37
C ARG A 72 11.81 -3.69 -11.87
N TYR A 73 11.89 -3.00 -10.73
CA TYR A 73 13.10 -2.30 -10.30
C TYR A 73 13.72 -2.87 -9.03
N MET A 74 13.00 -3.71 -8.30
CA MET A 74 13.43 -4.34 -7.05
C MET A 74 13.04 -5.82 -7.04
N PRO A 75 13.56 -6.64 -7.98
CA PRO A 75 13.12 -8.04 -8.17
C PRO A 75 13.44 -8.95 -6.99
N ALA A 76 14.50 -8.68 -6.23
CA ALA A 76 14.83 -9.45 -5.04
C ALA A 76 13.81 -9.20 -3.91
N LEU A 77 13.38 -7.95 -3.73
CA LEU A 77 12.31 -7.59 -2.80
C LEU A 77 10.97 -8.22 -3.26
N ASP A 78 10.63 -8.11 -4.55
CA ASP A 78 9.42 -8.72 -5.11
C ASP A 78 9.35 -10.23 -4.88
N SER A 79 10.47 -10.92 -5.08
CA SER A 79 10.56 -12.37 -4.89
C SER A 79 10.40 -12.79 -3.43
N HIS A 80 10.74 -11.92 -2.48
CA HIS A 80 10.57 -12.17 -1.04
C HIS A 80 9.11 -11.97 -0.58
N LEU A 81 8.38 -11.03 -1.20
CA LEU A 81 6.99 -10.74 -0.86
C LEU A 81 6.04 -11.87 -1.35
N HIS A 82 4.92 -12.04 -0.65
CA HIS A 82 3.85 -12.91 -1.12
C HIS A 82 3.27 -12.35 -2.43
N TYR A 83 2.79 -13.23 -3.34
CA TYR A 83 2.23 -12.80 -4.63
C TYR A 83 0.92 -12.03 -4.53
N ARG A 84 0.15 -12.21 -3.46
CA ARG A 84 -1.08 -11.46 -3.19
C ARG A 84 -0.77 -10.11 -2.58
N ASN A 85 -1.66 -9.15 -2.84
CA ASN A 85 -1.65 -7.83 -2.23
C ASN A 85 -2.83 -7.65 -1.27
N ILE A 86 -2.69 -6.72 -0.32
CA ILE A 86 -3.81 -6.18 0.44
C ILE A 86 -4.01 -4.74 -0.01
N ASP A 87 -5.00 -4.51 -0.88
CA ASP A 87 -5.29 -3.19 -1.41
C ASP A 87 -6.39 -2.51 -0.61
N VAL A 88 -6.00 -1.50 0.16
CA VAL A 88 -6.91 -0.70 0.98
C VAL A 88 -7.89 0.08 0.10
N SER A 89 -7.48 0.48 -1.11
CA SER A 89 -8.35 1.17 -2.06
C SER A 89 -9.48 0.29 -2.57
N SER A 90 -9.28 -1.03 -2.65
CA SER A 90 -10.36 -1.97 -2.99
C SER A 90 -11.42 -2.01 -1.88
N VAL A 91 -11.00 -2.06 -0.60
CA VAL A 91 -11.93 -1.99 0.54
C VAL A 91 -12.68 -0.66 0.55
N LYS A 92 -11.99 0.44 0.28
CA LYS A 92 -12.58 1.77 0.14
C LYS A 92 -13.64 1.83 -0.94
N GLU A 93 -13.36 1.30 -2.12
CA GLU A 93 -14.29 1.32 -3.25
C GLU A 93 -15.53 0.44 -2.99
N LEU A 94 -15.38 -0.72 -2.34
CA LEU A 94 -16.50 -1.52 -1.87
C LEU A 94 -17.32 -0.79 -0.80
N SER A 95 -16.67 -0.13 0.14
CA SER A 95 -17.34 0.68 1.17
C SER A 95 -18.14 1.82 0.56
N ARG A 96 -17.61 2.48 -0.47
CA ARG A 96 -18.35 3.52 -1.19
C ARG A 96 -19.67 3.02 -1.77
N ARG A 97 -19.68 1.79 -2.30
CA ARG A 97 -20.86 1.20 -2.95
C ARG A 97 -21.87 0.62 -1.96
N TRP A 98 -21.38 -0.09 -0.94
CA TRP A 98 -22.23 -0.86 -0.04
C TRP A 98 -22.52 -0.13 1.27
N TYR A 99 -21.58 0.72 1.72
CA TYR A 99 -21.64 1.44 3.00
C TYR A 99 -21.31 2.92 2.84
N PRO A 100 -22.10 3.70 2.05
CA PRO A 100 -21.73 5.10 1.73
C PRO A 100 -21.53 5.98 2.97
N ARG A 101 -22.25 5.74 4.06
CA ARG A 101 -22.06 6.46 5.32
C ARG A 101 -20.66 6.24 5.90
N VAL A 102 -20.13 5.04 5.80
CA VAL A 102 -18.75 4.74 6.22
C VAL A 102 -17.76 5.49 5.34
N TYR A 103 -17.95 5.42 4.04
CA TYR A 103 -17.06 6.09 3.09
C TYR A 103 -16.99 7.61 3.32
N PHE A 104 -18.10 8.29 3.51
CA PHE A 104 -18.13 9.75 3.69
C PHE A 104 -17.65 10.24 5.07
N ASN A 105 -17.52 9.34 6.05
CA ASN A 105 -17.02 9.65 7.39
C ASN A 105 -15.61 9.09 7.64
N MET A 106 -14.89 8.67 6.60
CA MET A 106 -13.52 8.19 6.76
C MET A 106 -12.59 9.31 7.27
N PRO A 107 -11.49 8.95 7.96
CA PRO A 107 -10.52 9.93 8.44
C PRO A 107 -9.99 10.80 7.28
N LYS A 108 -9.88 12.09 7.53
CA LYS A 108 -9.26 13.02 6.58
C LYS A 108 -7.78 12.70 6.45
N LYS A 109 -7.25 12.91 5.26
CA LYS A 109 -5.82 12.78 4.95
C LYS A 109 -5.18 14.16 4.92
N ASP A 110 -3.99 14.28 5.47
CA ASP A 110 -3.26 15.54 5.53
C ASP A 110 -2.54 15.89 4.21
N GLY A 111 -2.37 14.88 3.32
CA GLY A 111 -1.88 15.09 1.95
C GLY A 111 -0.43 15.56 1.84
N GLY A 112 0.43 15.14 2.77
CA GLY A 112 1.82 15.61 2.84
C GLY A 112 2.75 15.13 1.73
N HIS A 113 2.29 14.25 0.84
CA HIS A 113 3.06 13.69 -0.29
C HIS A 113 4.46 13.17 0.09
N ARG A 114 4.60 12.63 1.32
CA ARG A 114 5.81 11.98 1.85
C ARG A 114 5.47 10.53 2.16
N ALA A 115 6.26 9.60 1.64
CA ALA A 115 6.00 8.16 1.69
C ALA A 115 5.62 7.64 3.09
N LEU A 116 6.31 8.08 4.15
CA LEU A 116 5.99 7.66 5.52
C LEU A 116 4.60 8.15 5.97
N ALA A 117 4.24 9.39 5.65
CA ALA A 117 2.91 9.92 5.97
C ALA A 117 1.82 9.14 5.24
N ASP A 118 2.02 8.86 3.94
CA ASP A 118 1.08 8.12 3.11
C ASP A 118 0.92 6.67 3.60
N ILE A 119 2.00 6.02 4.06
CA ILE A 119 1.95 4.68 4.68
C ILE A 119 1.13 4.71 5.97
N LEU A 120 1.38 5.66 6.86
CA LEU A 120 0.65 5.79 8.13
C LEU A 120 -0.84 6.09 7.91
N GLU A 121 -1.16 6.91 6.92
CA GLU A 121 -2.54 7.17 6.51
C GLU A 121 -3.23 5.91 5.98
N SER A 122 -2.54 5.11 5.16
CA SER A 122 -3.05 3.84 4.63
C SER A 122 -3.34 2.84 5.76
N ILE A 123 -2.47 2.76 6.76
CA ILE A 123 -2.68 1.93 7.95
C ILE A 123 -3.91 2.38 8.73
N LYS A 124 -4.03 3.68 9.00
CA LYS A 124 -5.20 4.25 9.70
C LYS A 124 -6.50 4.01 8.94
N GLU A 125 -6.47 4.16 7.62
CA GLU A 125 -7.62 3.92 6.75
C GLU A 125 -8.06 2.45 6.82
N LEU A 126 -7.13 1.49 6.76
CA LEU A 126 -7.45 0.08 6.90
C LEU A 126 -7.98 -0.25 8.31
N GLN A 127 -7.40 0.34 9.35
CA GLN A 127 -7.91 0.18 10.73
C GLN A 127 -9.33 0.73 10.87
N TYR A 128 -9.65 1.83 10.20
CA TYR A 128 -11.01 2.38 10.17
C TYR A 128 -11.99 1.41 9.52
N TYR A 129 -11.67 0.88 8.33
CA TYR A 129 -12.53 -0.10 7.66
C TYR A 129 -12.65 -1.39 8.47
N ARG A 130 -11.58 -1.80 9.15
CA ARG A 130 -11.62 -2.97 10.04
C ARG A 130 -12.66 -2.83 11.16
N LYS A 131 -12.87 -1.62 11.66
CA LYS A 131 -13.84 -1.30 12.71
C LYS A 131 -15.27 -1.07 12.21
N THR A 132 -15.44 -0.70 10.95
CA THR A 132 -16.72 -0.18 10.45
C THR A 132 -17.38 -1.05 9.39
N VAL A 133 -16.61 -1.88 8.70
CA VAL A 133 -17.07 -2.69 7.55
C VAL A 133 -17.02 -4.18 7.87
N PHE A 134 -15.99 -4.62 8.58
CA PHE A 134 -15.81 -6.05 8.87
C PHE A 134 -16.51 -6.44 10.17
N VAL A 135 -16.96 -7.69 10.23
CA VAL A 135 -17.55 -8.26 11.44
C VAL A 135 -16.51 -8.27 12.57
N GLU A 136 -16.99 -8.01 13.80
CA GLU A 136 -16.13 -8.08 14.98
C GLU A 136 -15.56 -9.49 15.20
N LEU A 137 -14.37 -9.54 15.82
CA LEU A 137 -13.78 -10.82 16.19
C LEU A 137 -14.58 -11.49 17.31
N PRO A 138 -14.73 -12.82 17.26
CA PRO A 138 -14.03 -13.80 16.41
C PRO A 138 -14.61 -13.96 15.00
N GLY A 139 -15.61 -13.17 14.57
CA GLY A 139 -16.30 -13.33 13.31
C GLY A 139 -17.45 -14.33 13.37
N PRO A 140 -18.03 -14.72 12.22
CA PRO A 140 -19.10 -15.70 12.16
C PRO A 140 -18.63 -17.09 12.60
N SER A 141 -19.54 -17.89 13.18
CA SER A 141 -19.24 -19.29 13.48
C SER A 141 -19.02 -20.11 12.20
N SER A 142 -18.41 -21.29 12.32
CA SER A 142 -18.21 -22.20 11.19
C SER A 142 -19.55 -22.60 10.54
N GLU A 143 -20.59 -22.80 11.35
CA GLU A 143 -21.93 -23.12 10.88
C GLU A 143 -22.55 -21.97 10.09
N ALA A 144 -22.43 -20.74 10.61
CA ALA A 144 -22.93 -19.54 9.93
C ALA A 144 -22.19 -19.31 8.60
N ALA A 145 -20.86 -19.52 8.57
CA ALA A 145 -20.09 -19.40 7.37
C ALA A 145 -20.45 -20.48 6.30
N LYS A 146 -20.68 -21.72 6.73
CA LYS A 146 -21.18 -22.79 5.84
C LYS A 146 -22.55 -22.49 5.28
N ALA A 147 -23.50 -22.08 6.13
CA ALA A 147 -24.85 -21.73 5.69
C ALA A 147 -24.83 -20.58 4.66
N ALA A 148 -23.97 -19.58 4.86
CA ALA A 148 -23.80 -18.50 3.90
C ALA A 148 -23.25 -19.02 2.55
N ALA A 149 -22.26 -19.91 2.57
CA ALA A 149 -21.72 -20.51 1.35
C ALA A 149 -22.76 -21.37 0.59
N GLU A 150 -23.54 -22.17 1.32
CA GLU A 150 -24.60 -23.01 0.76
C GLU A 150 -25.71 -22.18 0.10
N SER A 151 -26.07 -21.03 0.68
CA SER A 151 -27.07 -20.13 0.11
C SER A 151 -26.67 -19.53 -1.25
N LEU A 152 -25.37 -19.42 -1.53
CA LEU A 152 -24.84 -18.92 -2.81
C LEU A 152 -24.69 -20.02 -3.87
N SER A 153 -24.82 -21.29 -3.48
CA SER A 153 -24.69 -22.44 -4.39
C SER A 153 -26.05 -22.96 -4.89
N ALA A 154 -27.15 -22.35 -4.45
CA ALA A 154 -28.53 -22.76 -4.76
C ALA A 154 -29.14 -22.07 -6.00
N ASP A 155 -28.38 -21.18 -6.68
CA ASP A 155 -28.68 -20.55 -7.95
C ASP A 155 -27.87 -21.19 -9.10
#